data_4329927ac46c4aa29153d7dc672f1765
#
_entry.id   4329927ac46c4aa29153d7dc672f1765
#
_cell.length_a   1.000
_cell.length_b   1.000
_cell.length_c   1.000
_cell.angle_alpha   90.00
_cell.angle_beta   90.00
_cell.angle_gamma   90.00
#
_symmetry.space_group_name_H-M   'P 1'
#
loop_
_entity.id
_entity.type
_entity.pdbx_description
1 polymer ?
#
loop_
_entity_poly.entity_id
_entity_poly.type
_entity_poly.pdbx_seq_one_letter_code
_entity_poly.pdbx_strand_id
1 'polypeptide(L)'
;MVYLRSGEGAMRPHVSELVINWHITEACNYKCRYCYAKWDGAGRELLHDWTRVRNLLDELQAFFHPENDANPLSQHMTWSSIRLNLAGGEPLLYHDALLRALEYARSKGMGASIITNGSRLTNDLIDRLAPLVSMLGLSLDSADPSRNIGIGRIDSRGSLLDVDSLSEVLVRAKTQNSALRLKVNTVVNALNHQEDMTPIMHALMPDRWKVLRMLQVVTSDLAVSSEDFLAFVARHDALREVMCVEDNDDMSESYIMVDPLGRFFQNTAGQKGYHYSSPIDVIGAERAFIEWRFSAGTYAARYRDALVVGRE
;
A
#
# COMPACT_ATOMS: atom_id res chain seq x y z
N MET A 1 -20.41 -12.29 -0.56
CA MET A 1 -21.40 -11.69 -1.47
C MET A 1 -20.83 -10.34 -1.94
N VAL A 2 -20.34 -10.29 -3.18
CA VAL A 2 -19.76 -9.07 -3.76
C VAL A 2 -20.91 -8.10 -4.02
N TYR A 3 -21.03 -7.03 -3.22
CA TYR A 3 -21.98 -5.95 -3.46
C TYR A 3 -21.40 -5.01 -4.52
N LEU A 4 -21.89 -5.17 -5.72
CA LEU A 4 -21.50 -4.34 -6.85
C LEU A 4 -22.68 -3.43 -7.18
N ARG A 5 -22.60 -2.15 -6.78
CA ARG A 5 -23.54 -1.14 -7.27
C ARG A 5 -23.18 -0.83 -8.72
N SER A 6 -23.87 -1.44 -9.65
CA SER A 6 -23.85 -1.10 -11.06
C SER A 6 -25.06 -0.22 -11.41
N GLY A 7 -24.80 0.98 -11.90
CA GLY A 7 -25.79 1.70 -12.71
C GLY A 7 -25.83 1.05 -14.10
N GLU A 8 -27.00 0.63 -14.55
CA GLU A 8 -27.19 0.09 -15.89
C GLU A 8 -26.79 1.13 -16.95
N GLY A 9 -25.93 0.75 -17.90
CA GLY A 9 -25.60 1.54 -19.10
C GLY A 9 -24.33 2.40 -19.03
N ALA A 10 -23.59 2.46 -17.92
CA ALA A 10 -22.32 3.17 -17.85
C ALA A 10 -21.17 2.31 -18.40
N MET A 11 -20.30 2.93 -19.22
CA MET A 11 -19.05 2.31 -19.67
C MET A 11 -18.24 1.81 -18.46
N ARG A 12 -17.82 0.54 -18.47
CA ARG A 12 -16.99 -0.03 -17.38
C ARG A 12 -15.72 0.81 -17.22
N PRO A 13 -15.39 1.26 -16.02
CA PRO A 13 -14.13 1.98 -15.80
C PRO A 13 -12.95 1.11 -16.15
N HIS A 14 -11.93 1.74 -16.76
CA HIS A 14 -10.65 1.10 -17.04
C HIS A 14 -9.58 1.65 -16.07
N VAL A 15 -8.78 0.75 -15.50
CA VAL A 15 -7.56 1.10 -14.78
C VAL A 15 -6.37 0.47 -15.50
N SER A 16 -5.29 1.21 -15.67
CA SER A 16 -4.11 0.69 -16.37
C SER A 16 -3.49 -0.49 -15.63
N GLU A 17 -3.53 -0.48 -14.31
CA GLU A 17 -2.86 -1.46 -13.47
C GLU A 17 -3.69 -1.82 -12.25
N LEU A 18 -4.05 -3.10 -12.09
CA LEU A 18 -4.71 -3.63 -10.91
C LEU A 18 -3.67 -3.88 -9.81
N VAL A 19 -3.84 -3.23 -8.65
CA VAL A 19 -2.87 -3.31 -7.57
C VAL A 19 -3.35 -4.27 -6.48
N ILE A 20 -2.55 -5.31 -6.21
CA ILE A 20 -2.76 -6.26 -5.14
C ILE A 20 -1.75 -5.95 -4.03
N ASN A 21 -2.21 -5.65 -2.82
CA ASN A 21 -1.36 -5.32 -1.69
C ASN A 21 -1.19 -6.56 -0.81
N TRP A 22 -0.03 -7.19 -0.85
CA TRP A 22 0.27 -8.28 0.05
C TRP A 22 1.09 -7.77 1.24
N HIS A 23 0.50 -7.87 2.42
CA HIS A 23 1.15 -7.59 3.69
C HIS A 23 1.91 -8.84 4.12
N ILE A 24 3.20 -8.90 3.78
CA ILE A 24 3.99 -10.15 3.89
C ILE A 24 4.28 -10.57 5.33
N THR A 25 4.22 -9.62 6.27
CA THR A 25 4.51 -9.85 7.70
C THR A 25 3.78 -8.84 8.58
N GLU A 26 3.49 -9.23 9.82
CA GLU A 26 3.07 -8.30 10.87
C GLU A 26 4.27 -7.70 11.63
N ALA A 27 5.44 -8.34 11.56
CA ALA A 27 6.62 -7.86 12.24
C ALA A 27 7.03 -6.47 11.73
N CYS A 28 7.29 -5.56 12.66
CA CYS A 28 7.76 -4.21 12.39
C CYS A 28 8.77 -3.78 13.47
N ASN A 29 9.78 -3.03 13.06
CA ASN A 29 10.73 -2.42 13.99
C ASN A 29 10.23 -1.08 14.58
N TYR A 30 9.14 -0.50 14.03
CA TYR A 30 8.43 0.64 14.61
C TYR A 30 7.17 0.20 15.36
N LYS A 31 6.65 1.08 16.23
CA LYS A 31 5.44 0.83 17.02
C LYS A 31 4.46 2.01 16.89
N CYS A 32 4.10 2.35 15.65
CA CYS A 32 3.17 3.44 15.37
C CYS A 32 1.84 3.21 16.10
N ARG A 33 1.40 4.18 16.90
CA ARG A 33 0.23 4.10 17.78
C ARG A 33 -1.08 3.96 17.00
N TYR A 34 -1.12 4.44 15.77
CA TYR A 34 -2.27 4.35 14.86
C TYR A 34 -2.22 3.12 13.94
N CYS A 35 -1.24 2.22 14.09
CA CYS A 35 -0.97 1.17 13.10
C CYS A 35 -2.18 0.28 12.85
N TYR A 36 -2.58 0.18 11.58
CA TYR A 36 -3.65 -0.68 11.11
C TYR A 36 -3.18 -2.12 10.81
N ALA A 37 -1.86 -2.33 10.68
CA ALA A 37 -1.26 -3.60 10.31
C ALA A 37 -1.26 -4.60 11.48
N LYS A 38 -2.46 -5.00 11.88
CA LYS A 38 -2.76 -5.97 12.94
C LYS A 38 -3.84 -6.89 12.42
N TRP A 39 -3.56 -8.17 12.40
CA TRP A 39 -4.46 -9.18 11.85
C TRP A 39 -4.80 -10.26 12.88
N ASP A 40 -6.02 -10.79 12.80
CA ASP A 40 -6.47 -11.90 13.63
C ASP A 40 -6.00 -13.22 13.01
N GLY A 41 -5.54 -14.12 13.86
CA GLY A 41 -5.16 -15.47 13.47
C GLY A 41 -3.87 -15.92 14.11
N ALA A 42 -3.80 -17.22 14.37
CA ALA A 42 -2.60 -17.89 14.84
C ALA A 42 -2.01 -18.72 13.70
N GLY A 43 -0.72 -18.67 13.53
CA GLY A 43 -0.04 -19.47 12.51
C GLY A 43 1.29 -18.86 12.07
N ARG A 44 2.03 -19.66 11.32
CA ARG A 44 3.27 -19.19 10.71
C ARG A 44 2.94 -18.35 9.48
N GLU A 45 3.48 -17.15 9.42
CA GLU A 45 3.37 -16.27 8.25
C GLU A 45 3.83 -16.97 6.97
N LEU A 46 3.09 -16.77 5.91
CA LEU A 46 3.27 -17.46 4.63
C LEU A 46 4.65 -17.21 4.02
N LEU A 47 5.22 -16.03 4.23
CA LEU A 47 6.54 -15.66 3.72
C LEU A 47 7.67 -16.63 4.14
N HIS A 48 7.50 -17.39 5.24
CA HIS A 48 8.46 -18.36 5.73
C HIS A 48 8.35 -19.75 5.06
N ASP A 49 7.42 -19.92 4.13
CA ASP A 49 7.22 -21.14 3.34
C ASP A 49 7.19 -20.83 1.85
N TRP A 50 8.31 -21.06 1.19
CA TRP A 50 8.45 -20.72 -0.22
C TRP A 50 7.45 -21.42 -1.14
N THR A 51 7.06 -22.64 -0.83
CA THR A 51 6.05 -23.36 -1.63
C THR A 51 4.71 -22.66 -1.55
N ARG A 52 4.30 -22.25 -0.36
CA ARG A 52 3.07 -21.49 -0.15
C ARG A 52 3.12 -20.11 -0.79
N VAL A 53 4.28 -19.41 -0.71
CA VAL A 53 4.48 -18.12 -1.40
C VAL A 53 4.25 -18.26 -2.91
N ARG A 54 4.84 -19.29 -3.53
CA ARG A 54 4.64 -19.51 -4.97
C ARG A 54 3.18 -19.80 -5.30
N ASN A 55 2.54 -20.67 -4.53
CA ASN A 55 1.13 -21.00 -4.74
C ASN A 55 0.25 -19.75 -4.64
N LEU A 56 0.46 -18.90 -3.62
CA LEU A 56 -0.24 -17.63 -3.50
C LEU A 56 -0.05 -16.75 -4.74
N LEU A 57 1.19 -16.56 -5.18
CA LEU A 57 1.51 -15.67 -6.31
C LEU A 57 0.96 -16.22 -7.63
N ASP A 58 1.01 -17.54 -7.84
CA ASP A 58 0.43 -18.20 -9.02
C ASP A 58 -1.10 -18.06 -9.04
N GLU A 59 -1.77 -18.26 -7.90
CA GLU A 59 -3.22 -18.07 -7.76
C GLU A 59 -3.64 -16.61 -8.02
N LEU A 60 -2.94 -15.64 -7.42
CA LEU A 60 -3.23 -14.23 -7.64
C LEU A 60 -3.03 -13.81 -9.09
N GLN A 61 -1.92 -14.27 -9.71
CA GLN A 61 -1.62 -13.97 -11.11
C GLN A 61 -2.69 -14.55 -12.04
N ALA A 62 -3.04 -15.82 -11.88
CA ALA A 62 -4.02 -16.47 -12.72
C ALA A 62 -5.41 -15.86 -12.56
N PHE A 63 -5.85 -15.61 -11.34
CA PHE A 63 -7.18 -15.07 -11.06
C PHE A 63 -7.34 -13.63 -11.54
N PHE A 64 -6.36 -12.76 -11.29
CA PHE A 64 -6.41 -11.35 -11.70
C PHE A 64 -5.79 -11.09 -13.08
N HIS A 65 -5.46 -12.12 -13.86
CA HIS A 65 -4.97 -11.92 -15.23
C HIS A 65 -5.99 -11.10 -16.04
N PRO A 66 -5.57 -10.07 -16.80
CA PRO A 66 -6.51 -9.22 -17.55
C PRO A 66 -7.41 -9.98 -18.53
N GLU A 67 -6.93 -11.12 -19.04
CA GLU A 67 -7.69 -11.99 -19.97
C GLU A 67 -8.57 -13.03 -19.25
N ASN A 68 -8.61 -13.03 -17.92
CA ASN A 68 -9.50 -13.93 -17.17
C ASN A 68 -10.92 -13.37 -17.10
N ASP A 69 -11.72 -13.64 -18.10
CA ASP A 69 -13.12 -13.20 -18.17
C ASP A 69 -14.01 -13.86 -17.10
N ALA A 70 -13.57 -14.95 -16.49
CA ALA A 70 -14.29 -15.59 -15.37
C ALA A 70 -14.14 -14.81 -14.05
N ASN A 71 -13.21 -13.84 -13.96
CA ASN A 71 -13.08 -13.00 -12.78
C ASN A 71 -14.32 -12.09 -12.63
N PRO A 72 -15.05 -12.13 -11.49
CA PRO A 72 -16.25 -11.31 -11.29
C PRO A 72 -16.03 -9.81 -11.46
N LEU A 73 -14.79 -9.31 -11.22
CA LEU A 73 -14.47 -7.90 -11.42
C LEU A 73 -14.54 -7.46 -12.87
N SER A 74 -14.33 -8.38 -13.84
CA SER A 74 -14.40 -8.09 -15.29
C SER A 74 -15.75 -7.54 -15.71
N GLN A 75 -16.83 -7.86 -14.98
CA GLN A 75 -18.17 -7.33 -15.21
C GLN A 75 -18.32 -5.86 -14.81
N HIS A 76 -17.43 -5.33 -13.96
CA HIS A 76 -17.55 -4.02 -13.33
C HIS A 76 -16.43 -3.05 -13.72
N MET A 77 -15.26 -3.57 -14.07
CA MET A 77 -14.10 -2.79 -14.50
C MET A 77 -13.19 -3.63 -15.39
N THR A 78 -12.30 -2.96 -16.12
CA THR A 78 -11.24 -3.60 -16.89
C THR A 78 -9.86 -3.09 -16.43
N TRP A 79 -8.83 -3.90 -16.67
CA TRP A 79 -7.44 -3.53 -16.39
C TRP A 79 -6.50 -4.14 -17.42
N SER A 80 -5.32 -3.51 -17.61
CA SER A 80 -4.34 -3.94 -18.59
C SER A 80 -3.21 -4.79 -18.01
N SER A 81 -2.93 -4.64 -16.72
CA SER A 81 -1.82 -5.32 -16.05
C SER A 81 -2.11 -5.49 -14.56
N ILE A 82 -1.28 -6.31 -13.89
CA ILE A 82 -1.33 -6.55 -12.45
C ILE A 82 -0.04 -6.03 -11.83
N ARG A 83 -0.13 -5.37 -10.67
CA ARG A 83 1.03 -5.05 -9.85
C ARG A 83 0.89 -5.60 -8.45
N LEU A 84 1.87 -6.40 -8.04
CA LEU A 84 2.03 -6.82 -6.66
C LEU A 84 2.71 -5.70 -5.87
N ASN A 85 2.05 -5.20 -4.83
CA ASN A 85 2.61 -4.22 -3.90
C ASN A 85 2.90 -4.92 -2.58
N LEU A 86 4.18 -5.10 -2.23
CA LEU A 86 4.57 -5.71 -0.97
C LEU A 86 4.60 -4.66 0.14
N ALA A 87 3.89 -4.95 1.21
CA ALA A 87 3.75 -4.12 2.39
C ALA A 87 3.75 -5.02 3.65
N GLY A 88 3.26 -4.52 4.77
CA GLY A 88 3.11 -5.31 5.98
C GLY A 88 3.33 -4.48 7.23
N GLY A 89 3.98 -5.05 8.23
CA GLY A 89 4.65 -4.30 9.27
C GLY A 89 5.83 -3.54 8.65
N GLU A 90 7.01 -4.14 8.63
CA GLU A 90 8.14 -3.63 7.83
C GLU A 90 8.71 -4.75 6.95
N PRO A 91 8.43 -4.74 5.64
CA PRO A 91 8.82 -5.84 4.75
C PRO A 91 10.32 -6.01 4.61
N LEU A 92 11.10 -4.93 4.79
CA LEU A 92 12.57 -4.99 4.68
C LEU A 92 13.25 -5.68 5.87
N LEU A 93 12.51 -6.07 6.91
CA LEU A 93 13.04 -6.97 7.95
C LEU A 93 13.37 -8.36 7.37
N TYR A 94 12.67 -8.76 6.31
CA TYR A 94 12.83 -10.05 5.63
C TYR A 94 13.22 -9.85 4.15
N HIS A 95 14.23 -8.98 3.92
CA HIS A 95 14.59 -8.50 2.58
C HIS A 95 14.93 -9.63 1.60
N ASP A 96 15.55 -10.75 2.01
CA ASP A 96 15.83 -11.85 1.09
C ASP A 96 14.57 -12.59 0.64
N ALA A 97 13.61 -12.82 1.55
CA ALA A 97 12.32 -13.39 1.20
C ALA A 97 11.50 -12.44 0.32
N LEU A 98 11.55 -11.13 0.64
CA LEU A 98 10.94 -10.07 -0.17
C LEU A 98 11.49 -10.07 -1.60
N LEU A 99 12.81 -9.99 -1.77
CA LEU A 99 13.45 -9.94 -3.10
C LEU A 99 13.09 -11.18 -3.91
N ARG A 100 13.14 -12.36 -3.29
CA ARG A 100 12.74 -13.61 -3.95
C ARG A 100 11.28 -13.61 -4.39
N ALA A 101 10.37 -13.04 -3.61
CA ALA A 101 8.95 -12.90 -3.97
C ALA A 101 8.77 -11.92 -5.14
N LEU A 102 9.50 -10.78 -5.13
CA LEU A 102 9.48 -9.80 -6.22
C LEU A 102 10.00 -10.39 -7.53
N GLU A 103 11.13 -11.11 -7.50
CA GLU A 103 11.71 -11.79 -8.66
C GLU A 103 10.72 -12.79 -9.24
N TYR A 104 10.08 -13.58 -8.39
CA TYR A 104 9.09 -14.57 -8.83
C TYR A 104 7.85 -13.91 -9.43
N ALA A 105 7.28 -12.89 -8.79
CA ALA A 105 6.14 -12.15 -9.32
C ALA A 105 6.45 -11.55 -10.71
N ARG A 106 7.63 -10.96 -10.87
CA ARG A 106 8.10 -10.44 -12.17
C ARG A 106 8.25 -11.53 -13.24
N SER A 107 8.78 -12.71 -12.87
CA SER A 107 8.88 -13.85 -13.80
C SER A 107 7.52 -14.33 -14.28
N LYS A 108 6.45 -14.02 -13.57
CA LYS A 108 5.05 -14.31 -13.93
C LYS A 108 4.36 -13.14 -14.68
N GLY A 109 5.10 -12.10 -15.05
CA GLY A 109 4.56 -10.94 -15.76
C GLY A 109 3.85 -9.90 -14.90
N MET A 110 3.92 -10.02 -13.58
CA MET A 110 3.37 -9.01 -12.68
C MET A 110 4.34 -7.83 -12.54
N GLY A 111 3.82 -6.61 -12.54
CA GLY A 111 4.55 -5.44 -12.02
C GLY A 111 4.81 -5.60 -10.53
N ALA A 112 5.79 -4.87 -9.99
CA ALA A 112 6.15 -4.96 -8.58
C ALA A 112 6.39 -3.58 -7.95
N SER A 113 6.04 -3.44 -6.67
CA SER A 113 6.31 -2.26 -5.84
C SER A 113 6.39 -2.66 -4.37
N ILE A 114 6.96 -1.78 -3.54
CA ILE A 114 6.99 -1.96 -2.09
C ILE A 114 6.52 -0.71 -1.36
N ILE A 115 6.08 -0.88 -0.11
CA ILE A 115 5.91 0.18 0.87
C ILE A 115 6.75 -0.16 2.09
N THR A 116 7.61 0.77 2.52
CA THR A 116 8.51 0.60 3.66
C THR A 116 8.52 1.85 4.55
N ASN A 117 8.88 1.70 5.81
CA ASN A 117 9.16 2.82 6.70
C ASN A 117 10.54 3.46 6.43
N GLY A 118 11.33 2.89 5.53
CA GLY A 118 12.62 3.41 5.09
C GLY A 118 13.81 3.10 6.00
N SER A 119 13.57 2.69 7.24
CA SER A 119 14.63 2.52 8.27
C SER A 119 15.66 1.42 7.96
N ARG A 120 15.35 0.55 7.00
CA ARG A 120 16.23 -0.56 6.60
C ARG A 120 16.77 -0.40 5.17
N LEU A 121 16.49 0.73 4.51
CA LEU A 121 17.05 1.03 3.20
C LEU A 121 18.55 1.33 3.35
N THR A 122 19.37 0.53 2.66
CA THR A 122 20.81 0.72 2.54
C THR A 122 21.17 0.76 1.06
N ASN A 123 22.36 1.25 0.73
CA ASN A 123 22.86 1.28 -0.64
C ASN A 123 22.89 -0.12 -1.27
N ASP A 124 23.37 -1.13 -0.52
CA ASP A 124 23.45 -2.52 -1.02
C ASP A 124 22.07 -3.11 -1.28
N LEU A 125 21.09 -2.81 -0.40
CA LEU A 125 19.74 -3.29 -0.58
C LEU A 125 19.04 -2.59 -1.76
N ILE A 126 19.23 -1.28 -1.91
CA ILE A 126 18.61 -0.53 -3.00
C ILE A 126 19.14 -0.94 -4.37
N ASP A 127 20.41 -1.32 -4.49
CA ASP A 127 20.99 -1.84 -5.74
C ASP A 127 20.31 -3.14 -6.21
N ARG A 128 19.88 -3.98 -5.26
CA ARG A 128 19.15 -5.22 -5.52
C ARG A 128 17.66 -4.98 -5.76
N LEU A 129 17.08 -4.01 -5.07
CA LEU A 129 15.64 -3.75 -5.04
C LEU A 129 15.18 -2.89 -6.21
N ALA A 130 15.89 -1.79 -6.51
CA ALA A 130 15.45 -0.80 -7.49
C ALA A 130 15.20 -1.37 -8.90
N PRO A 131 16.00 -2.34 -9.41
CA PRO A 131 15.71 -2.97 -10.70
C PRO A 131 14.44 -3.83 -10.71
N LEU A 132 13.96 -4.26 -9.54
CA LEU A 132 12.82 -5.16 -9.42
C LEU A 132 11.48 -4.43 -9.31
N VAL A 133 11.46 -3.17 -8.94
CA VAL A 133 10.23 -2.43 -8.63
C VAL A 133 10.01 -1.23 -9.55
N SER A 134 8.77 -0.97 -9.91
CA SER A 134 8.36 0.23 -10.65
C SER A 134 8.06 1.41 -9.72
N MET A 135 7.83 1.15 -8.43
CA MET A 135 7.52 2.18 -7.44
C MET A 135 8.06 1.78 -6.07
N LEU A 136 8.73 2.73 -5.43
CA LEU A 136 9.14 2.67 -4.02
C LEU A 136 8.23 3.59 -3.21
N GLY A 137 7.47 3.02 -2.28
CA GLY A 137 6.62 3.74 -1.36
C GLY A 137 7.34 3.95 -0.02
N LEU A 138 7.44 5.18 0.42
CA LEU A 138 7.96 5.54 1.74
C LEU A 138 6.82 5.97 2.65
N SER A 139 6.80 5.46 3.86
CA SER A 139 5.92 5.96 4.91
C SER A 139 6.64 7.05 5.69
N LEU A 140 6.15 8.30 5.59
CA LEU A 140 6.73 9.47 6.24
C LEU A 140 5.60 10.36 6.77
N ASP A 141 5.46 10.46 8.08
CA ASP A 141 4.34 11.19 8.69
C ASP A 141 4.73 12.58 9.16
N SER A 142 5.99 12.81 9.45
CA SER A 142 6.49 14.07 9.99
C SER A 142 7.97 14.27 9.66
N ALA A 143 8.39 15.52 9.49
CA ALA A 143 9.79 15.93 9.46
C ALA A 143 10.33 16.22 10.88
N ASP A 144 9.44 16.38 11.88
CA ASP A 144 9.81 16.69 13.26
C ASP A 144 10.13 15.40 14.05
N PRO A 145 11.37 15.27 14.58
CA PRO A 145 11.75 14.13 15.40
C PRO A 145 10.84 13.89 16.60
N SER A 146 10.41 14.95 17.29
CA SER A 146 9.57 14.81 18.49
C SER A 146 8.19 14.26 18.18
N ARG A 147 7.60 14.65 17.05
CA ARG A 147 6.34 14.10 16.54
C ARG A 147 6.50 12.65 16.13
N ASN A 148 7.56 12.29 15.42
CA ASN A 148 7.83 10.90 15.06
C ASN A 148 7.98 10.01 16.30
N ILE A 149 8.64 10.48 17.35
CA ILE A 149 8.70 9.77 18.65
C ILE A 149 7.30 9.62 19.25
N GLY A 150 6.52 10.71 19.29
CA GLY A 150 5.15 10.70 19.82
C GLY A 150 4.20 9.78 19.05
N ILE A 151 4.36 9.69 17.74
CA ILE A 151 3.61 8.78 16.86
C ILE A 151 4.06 7.32 17.07
N GLY A 152 5.30 7.08 17.50
CA GLY A 152 5.91 5.76 17.60
C GLY A 152 6.67 5.33 16.34
N ARG A 153 7.05 6.31 15.48
CA ARG A 153 7.90 6.08 14.30
C ARG A 153 9.38 6.13 14.67
N ILE A 154 9.74 5.25 15.56
CA ILE A 154 11.08 5.11 16.12
C ILE A 154 11.36 3.62 16.32
N ASP A 155 12.60 3.17 16.08
CA ASP A 155 12.96 1.80 16.32
C ASP A 155 13.27 1.52 17.81
N SER A 156 13.49 0.25 18.13
CA SER A 156 13.79 -0.17 19.53
C SER A 156 15.11 0.35 20.08
N ARG A 157 15.97 0.93 19.22
CA ARG A 157 17.25 1.54 19.61
C ARG A 157 17.15 3.06 19.74
N GLY A 158 15.96 3.63 19.54
CA GLY A 158 15.76 5.06 19.54
C GLY A 158 16.15 5.76 18.23
N SER A 159 16.34 5.02 17.14
CA SER A 159 16.71 5.60 15.85
C SER A 159 15.48 6.03 15.07
N LEU A 160 15.51 7.24 14.55
CA LEU A 160 14.55 7.83 13.64
C LEU A 160 15.01 7.62 12.19
N LEU A 161 14.08 7.78 11.25
CA LEU A 161 14.42 7.88 9.84
C LEU A 161 15.23 9.17 9.61
N ASP A 162 16.44 9.01 9.09
CA ASP A 162 17.29 10.12 8.64
C ASP A 162 16.95 10.45 7.19
N VAL A 163 16.37 11.63 6.98
CA VAL A 163 15.91 12.08 5.66
C VAL A 163 17.06 12.39 4.71
N ASP A 164 18.19 12.87 5.23
CA ASP A 164 19.34 13.21 4.39
C ASP A 164 19.96 11.92 3.84
N SER A 165 20.25 10.94 4.71
CA SER A 165 20.71 9.61 4.28
C SER A 165 19.71 8.91 3.35
N LEU A 166 18.40 9.08 3.59
CA LEU A 166 17.37 8.55 2.71
C LEU A 166 17.45 9.18 1.32
N SER A 167 17.64 10.49 1.21
CA SER A 167 17.74 11.20 -0.07
C SER A 167 18.89 10.66 -0.91
N GLU A 168 20.05 10.36 -0.31
CA GLU A 168 21.19 9.74 -1.01
C GLU A 168 20.81 8.36 -1.57
N VAL A 169 20.14 7.53 -0.77
CA VAL A 169 19.66 6.20 -1.20
C VAL A 169 18.65 6.32 -2.33
N LEU A 170 17.77 7.32 -2.31
CA LEU A 170 16.79 7.54 -3.39
C LEU A 170 17.44 8.00 -4.69
N VAL A 171 18.46 8.87 -4.64
CA VAL A 171 19.26 9.24 -5.81
C VAL A 171 19.93 8.00 -6.41
N ARG A 172 20.51 7.14 -5.57
CA ARG A 172 21.08 5.87 -6.01
C ARG A 172 20.02 4.95 -6.65
N ALA A 173 18.84 4.85 -6.05
CA ALA A 173 17.73 4.07 -6.62
C ALA A 173 17.35 4.53 -8.03
N LYS A 174 17.25 5.85 -8.25
CA LYS A 174 16.97 6.45 -9.57
C LYS A 174 18.12 6.21 -10.57
N THR A 175 19.36 6.12 -10.10
CA THR A 175 20.51 5.76 -10.95
C THR A 175 20.42 4.31 -11.42
N GLN A 176 20.00 3.39 -10.56
CA GLN A 176 19.81 1.97 -10.90
C GLN A 176 18.57 1.74 -11.79
N ASN A 177 17.52 2.54 -11.60
CA ASN A 177 16.29 2.47 -12.36
C ASN A 177 15.71 3.88 -12.56
N SER A 178 15.99 4.50 -13.68
CA SER A 178 15.54 5.86 -14.00
C SER A 178 14.00 5.98 -14.09
N ALA A 179 13.30 4.88 -14.37
CA ALA A 179 11.84 4.81 -14.42
C ALA A 179 11.19 4.57 -13.06
N LEU A 180 11.99 4.34 -12.00
CA LEU A 180 11.48 4.13 -10.64
C LEU A 180 10.72 5.36 -10.16
N ARG A 181 9.47 5.17 -9.73
CA ARG A 181 8.66 6.24 -9.15
C ARG A 181 8.76 6.22 -7.62
N LEU A 182 8.88 7.39 -7.02
CA LEU A 182 8.82 7.57 -5.58
C LEU A 182 7.40 7.93 -5.16
N LYS A 183 6.83 7.18 -4.22
CA LYS A 183 5.59 7.52 -3.55
C LYS A 183 5.85 7.77 -2.07
N VAL A 184 5.38 8.90 -1.54
CA VAL A 184 5.35 9.14 -0.09
C VAL A 184 3.93 8.92 0.42
N ASN A 185 3.78 8.18 1.52
CA ASN A 185 2.53 8.03 2.25
C ASN A 185 2.64 8.75 3.58
N THR A 186 1.74 9.68 3.84
CA THR A 186 1.62 10.39 5.12
C THR A 186 0.28 10.08 5.74
N VAL A 187 0.29 9.50 6.94
CA VAL A 187 -0.93 9.33 7.74
C VAL A 187 -1.11 10.56 8.61
N VAL A 188 -2.10 11.38 8.27
CA VAL A 188 -2.48 12.55 9.06
C VAL A 188 -3.20 12.09 10.31
N ASN A 189 -2.69 12.53 11.47
CA ASN A 189 -3.13 12.12 12.79
C ASN A 189 -3.08 13.31 13.78
N ALA A 190 -3.52 13.11 15.02
CA ALA A 190 -3.62 14.16 16.02
C ALA A 190 -2.29 14.88 16.35
N LEU A 191 -1.13 14.28 16.03
CA LEU A 191 0.18 14.87 16.33
C LEU A 191 0.78 15.66 15.18
N ASN A 192 0.41 15.36 13.93
CA ASN A 192 1.01 15.98 12.75
C ASN A 192 0.05 16.84 11.91
N HIS A 193 -1.25 16.88 12.21
CA HIS A 193 -2.24 17.58 11.37
C HIS A 193 -1.97 19.08 11.19
N GLN A 194 -1.17 19.71 12.06
CA GLN A 194 -0.78 21.12 11.97
C GLN A 194 0.58 21.35 11.30
N GLU A 195 1.30 20.28 10.93
CA GLU A 195 2.63 20.38 10.33
C GLU A 195 2.56 20.84 8.86
N ASP A 196 3.55 21.62 8.47
CA ASP A 196 3.80 21.93 7.07
C ASP A 196 4.85 20.94 6.52
N MET A 197 4.39 20.03 5.68
CA MET A 197 5.23 19.02 5.02
C MET A 197 5.84 19.52 3.70
N THR A 198 5.52 20.73 3.27
CA THR A 198 6.01 21.30 1.98
C THR A 198 7.53 21.22 1.84
N PRO A 199 8.34 21.63 2.84
CA PRO A 199 9.79 21.59 2.70
C PRO A 199 10.34 20.19 2.44
N ILE A 200 9.84 19.17 3.16
CA ILE A 200 10.31 17.80 2.99
C ILE A 200 9.81 17.18 1.69
N MET A 201 8.60 17.51 1.24
CA MET A 201 8.11 17.07 -0.06
C MET A 201 8.92 17.69 -1.22
N HIS A 202 9.34 18.95 -1.11
CA HIS A 202 10.26 19.55 -2.06
C HIS A 202 11.66 18.92 -2.06
N ALA A 203 12.16 18.52 -0.89
CA ALA A 203 13.45 17.82 -0.78
C ALA A 203 13.41 16.43 -1.41
N LEU A 204 12.33 15.66 -1.17
CA LEU A 204 12.19 14.29 -1.65
C LEU A 204 11.69 14.20 -3.09
N MET A 205 11.00 15.23 -3.60
CA MET A 205 10.41 15.29 -4.95
C MET A 205 9.65 14.01 -5.32
N PRO A 206 8.64 13.57 -4.55
CA PRO A 206 7.91 12.36 -4.87
C PRO A 206 7.09 12.52 -6.15
N ASP A 207 7.03 11.46 -6.94
CA ASP A 207 6.11 11.39 -8.10
C ASP A 207 4.64 11.32 -7.64
N ARG A 208 4.40 10.90 -6.39
CA ARG A 208 3.07 10.87 -5.76
C ARG A 208 3.17 11.03 -4.25
N TRP A 209 2.43 11.96 -3.70
CA TRP A 209 2.25 12.10 -2.26
C TRP A 209 0.85 11.68 -1.85
N LYS A 210 0.74 10.57 -1.15
CA LYS A 210 -0.53 10.04 -0.66
C LYS A 210 -0.79 10.54 0.76
N VAL A 211 -1.82 11.34 0.92
CA VAL A 211 -2.27 11.92 2.18
C VAL A 211 -3.46 11.12 2.67
N LEU A 212 -3.29 10.38 3.75
CA LEU A 212 -4.26 9.44 4.31
C LEU A 212 -4.76 9.98 5.65
N ARG A 213 -6.06 10.08 5.83
CA ARG A 213 -6.59 10.28 7.18
C ARG A 213 -6.36 9.03 8.01
N MET A 214 -5.98 9.19 9.29
CA MET A 214 -5.79 8.07 10.21
C MET A 214 -7.02 7.18 10.26
N LEU A 215 -6.85 5.90 9.89
CA LEU A 215 -7.93 4.92 9.77
C LEU A 215 -8.20 4.24 11.11
N GLN A 216 -9.44 4.33 11.61
CA GLN A 216 -9.83 3.86 12.94
C GLN A 216 -10.34 2.40 12.97
N VAL A 217 -9.70 1.50 12.23
CA VAL A 217 -10.10 0.09 12.15
C VAL A 217 -9.63 -0.72 13.37
N VAL A 218 -8.35 -0.56 13.74
CA VAL A 218 -7.74 -1.29 14.87
C VAL A 218 -7.79 -0.48 16.15
N THR A 219 -7.47 0.81 16.04
CA THR A 219 -7.42 1.74 17.18
C THR A 219 -8.02 3.09 16.81
N SER A 220 -8.45 3.85 17.80
CA SER A 220 -8.79 5.28 17.65
C SER A 220 -7.73 6.20 18.26
N ASP A 221 -6.61 5.65 18.72
CA ASP A 221 -5.50 6.45 19.22
C ASP A 221 -4.91 7.30 18.10
N LEU A 222 -4.70 8.57 18.38
CA LEU A 222 -4.29 9.60 17.41
C LEU A 222 -5.30 9.88 16.29
N ALA A 223 -6.59 9.56 16.49
CA ALA A 223 -7.62 9.96 15.54
C ALA A 223 -7.62 11.48 15.32
N VAL A 224 -7.89 11.90 14.09
CA VAL A 224 -7.96 13.31 13.68
C VAL A 224 -9.37 13.61 13.17
N SER A 225 -9.88 14.82 13.44
CA SER A 225 -11.19 15.26 12.96
C SER A 225 -11.19 15.43 11.42
N SER A 226 -12.36 15.42 10.79
CA SER A 226 -12.47 15.74 9.36
C SER A 226 -12.02 17.17 9.08
N GLU A 227 -12.34 18.11 9.96
CA GLU A 227 -11.97 19.51 9.85
C GLU A 227 -10.44 19.70 9.86
N ASP A 228 -9.75 19.09 10.84
CA ASP A 228 -8.29 19.15 10.95
C ASP A 228 -7.61 18.46 9.75
N PHE A 229 -8.16 17.34 9.28
CA PHE A 229 -7.67 16.66 8.09
C PHE A 229 -7.79 17.53 6.84
N LEU A 230 -8.94 18.14 6.62
CA LEU A 230 -9.17 19.06 5.49
C LEU A 230 -8.30 20.32 5.60
N ALA A 231 -8.08 20.84 6.80
CA ALA A 231 -7.16 21.96 7.03
C ALA A 231 -5.69 21.59 6.69
N PHE A 232 -5.28 20.35 7.00
CA PHE A 232 -3.98 19.83 6.56
C PHE A 232 -3.90 19.78 5.03
N VAL A 233 -4.89 19.22 4.35
CA VAL A 233 -4.94 19.14 2.88
C VAL A 233 -4.89 20.53 2.25
N ALA A 234 -5.70 21.48 2.74
CA ALA A 234 -5.74 22.86 2.23
C ALA A 234 -4.40 23.58 2.40
N ARG A 235 -3.67 23.34 3.50
CA ARG A 235 -2.34 23.93 3.74
C ARG A 235 -1.34 23.54 2.64
N HIS A 236 -1.50 22.37 2.04
CA HIS A 236 -0.60 21.80 1.04
C HIS A 236 -1.12 21.90 -0.40
N ASP A 237 -2.09 22.79 -0.67
CA ASP A 237 -2.69 22.92 -2.02
C ASP A 237 -1.66 23.23 -3.12
N ALA A 238 -0.54 23.85 -2.78
CA ALA A 238 0.58 24.04 -3.72
C ALA A 238 1.18 22.73 -4.26
N LEU A 239 0.97 21.60 -3.56
CA LEU A 239 1.44 20.26 -3.94
C LEU A 239 0.33 19.39 -4.56
N ARG A 240 -0.82 19.96 -4.90
CA ARG A 240 -2.00 19.23 -5.40
C ARG A 240 -1.71 18.36 -6.63
N GLU A 241 -0.75 18.72 -7.47
CA GLU A 241 -0.40 17.97 -8.69
C GLU A 241 0.17 16.58 -8.37
N VAL A 242 0.87 16.43 -7.24
CA VAL A 242 1.43 15.16 -6.79
C VAL A 242 0.64 14.56 -5.63
N MET A 243 -0.25 15.34 -5.00
CA MET A 243 -1.02 14.94 -3.83
C MET A 243 -2.24 14.11 -4.22
N CYS A 244 -2.43 13.00 -3.51
CA CYS A 244 -3.60 12.13 -3.61
C CYS A 244 -4.18 11.96 -2.22
N VAL A 245 -5.36 12.51 -2.00
CA VAL A 245 -6.04 12.51 -0.70
C VAL A 245 -6.98 11.32 -0.59
N GLU A 246 -6.94 10.60 0.52
CA GLU A 246 -7.88 9.53 0.83
C GLU A 246 -8.42 9.69 2.27
N ASP A 247 -9.71 9.88 2.40
CA ASP A 247 -10.41 9.82 3.69
C ASP A 247 -10.80 8.37 4.02
N ASN A 248 -11.34 8.15 5.21
CA ASN A 248 -11.69 6.82 5.73
C ASN A 248 -12.73 6.10 4.85
N ASP A 249 -13.67 6.85 4.25
CA ASP A 249 -14.68 6.28 3.36
C ASP A 249 -14.06 5.78 2.05
N ASP A 250 -13.05 6.49 1.53
CA ASP A 250 -12.31 6.07 0.32
C ASP A 250 -11.51 4.79 0.56
N MET A 251 -11.10 4.54 1.80
CA MET A 251 -10.29 3.38 2.20
C MET A 251 -11.12 2.15 2.58
N SER A 252 -12.44 2.27 2.63
CA SER A 252 -13.32 1.15 3.02
C SER A 252 -13.70 0.31 1.81
N GLU A 253 -13.53 -1.01 1.91
CA GLU A 253 -13.86 -2.00 0.88
C GLU A 253 -13.25 -1.71 -0.52
N SER A 254 -12.16 -0.95 -0.59
CA SER A 254 -11.63 -0.37 -1.82
C SER A 254 -10.19 -0.75 -2.17
N TYR A 255 -9.59 -1.67 -1.44
CA TYR A 255 -8.25 -2.20 -1.72
C TYR A 255 -8.30 -3.71 -1.92
N ILE A 256 -7.52 -4.26 -2.82
CA ILE A 256 -7.25 -5.69 -2.85
C ILE A 256 -6.08 -5.95 -1.90
N MET A 257 -6.37 -6.51 -0.74
CA MET A 257 -5.41 -6.72 0.33
C MET A 257 -5.31 -8.19 0.69
N VAL A 258 -4.07 -8.67 0.88
CA VAL A 258 -3.74 -10.01 1.35
C VAL A 258 -2.93 -9.89 2.63
N ASP A 259 -3.29 -10.65 3.65
CA ASP A 259 -2.63 -10.64 4.96
C ASP A 259 -1.41 -11.58 5.03
N PRO A 260 -0.64 -11.61 6.13
CA PRO A 260 0.53 -12.49 6.26
C PRO A 260 0.23 -13.98 6.22
N LEU A 261 -1.03 -14.39 6.42
CA LEU A 261 -1.46 -15.79 6.35
C LEU A 261 -1.96 -16.18 4.95
N GLY A 262 -1.93 -15.24 3.98
CA GLY A 262 -2.36 -15.47 2.60
C GLY A 262 -3.87 -15.39 2.40
N ARG A 263 -4.61 -14.66 3.25
CA ARG A 263 -6.05 -14.46 3.15
C ARG A 263 -6.35 -13.08 2.55
N PHE A 264 -7.37 -12.97 1.73
CA PHE A 264 -7.95 -11.65 1.48
C PHE A 264 -8.49 -11.08 2.79
N PHE A 265 -8.28 -9.79 3.03
CA PHE A 265 -8.85 -9.11 4.18
C PHE A 265 -9.37 -7.72 3.81
N GLN A 266 -10.38 -7.25 4.55
CA GLN A 266 -11.01 -5.96 4.28
C GLN A 266 -11.57 -5.34 5.55
N ASN A 267 -11.49 -4.02 5.63
CA ASN A 267 -12.24 -3.22 6.59
C ASN A 267 -13.60 -2.81 6.00
N THR A 268 -14.58 -2.68 6.87
CA THR A 268 -15.91 -2.18 6.51
C THR A 268 -16.18 -0.88 7.28
N ALA A 269 -16.77 0.11 6.61
CA ALA A 269 -17.09 1.39 7.22
C ALA A 269 -17.91 1.22 8.51
N GLY A 270 -17.49 1.90 9.58
CA GLY A 270 -18.16 1.86 10.88
C GLY A 270 -17.95 0.58 11.71
N GLN A 271 -17.15 -0.37 11.23
CA GLN A 271 -16.80 -1.59 11.96
C GLN A 271 -15.33 -1.58 12.39
N LYS A 272 -15.04 -2.19 13.54
CA LYS A 272 -13.67 -2.44 14.00
C LYS A 272 -13.19 -3.80 13.52
N GLY A 273 -11.87 -3.90 13.24
CA GLY A 273 -11.24 -5.12 12.78
C GLY A 273 -11.46 -5.38 11.28
N TYR A 274 -11.16 -6.59 10.86
CA TYR A 274 -11.19 -7.02 9.47
C TYR A 274 -12.05 -8.24 9.27
N HIS A 275 -12.62 -8.35 8.07
CA HIS A 275 -13.17 -9.58 7.55
C HIS A 275 -12.11 -10.29 6.73
N TYR A 276 -12.03 -11.62 6.86
CA TYR A 276 -11.03 -12.45 6.19
C TYR A 276 -11.69 -13.51 5.32
N SER A 277 -11.03 -13.84 4.21
CA SER A 277 -11.32 -15.07 3.47
C SER A 277 -10.59 -16.27 4.08
N SER A 278 -10.85 -17.46 3.56
CA SER A 278 -9.98 -18.61 3.70
C SER A 278 -8.62 -18.35 3.00
N PRO A 279 -7.52 -19.06 3.37
CA PRO A 279 -6.22 -18.85 2.73
C PRO A 279 -6.23 -19.17 1.23
N ILE A 280 -5.74 -18.22 0.43
CA ILE A 280 -5.74 -18.27 -1.04
C ILE A 280 -4.89 -19.45 -1.55
N ASP A 281 -3.75 -19.69 -0.94
CA ASP A 281 -2.83 -20.77 -1.30
C ASP A 281 -3.39 -22.18 -1.04
N VAL A 282 -4.52 -22.26 -0.31
CA VAL A 282 -5.18 -23.52 0.06
C VAL A 282 -6.43 -23.79 -0.77
N ILE A 283 -7.30 -22.77 -0.93
CA ILE A 283 -8.61 -22.95 -1.58
C ILE A 283 -8.69 -22.35 -2.99
N GLY A 284 -7.66 -21.61 -3.42
CA GLY A 284 -7.63 -20.86 -4.67
C GLY A 284 -8.17 -19.44 -4.55
N ALA A 285 -7.67 -18.54 -5.40
CA ALA A 285 -8.03 -17.12 -5.35
C ALA A 285 -9.49 -16.87 -5.70
N GLU A 286 -10.08 -17.61 -6.63
CA GLU A 286 -11.49 -17.47 -7.02
C GLU A 286 -12.42 -17.75 -5.84
N ARG A 287 -12.22 -18.86 -5.13
CA ARG A 287 -13.05 -19.24 -3.98
C ARG A 287 -12.86 -18.27 -2.82
N ALA A 288 -11.62 -17.90 -2.53
CA ALA A 288 -11.31 -16.94 -1.47
C ALA A 288 -11.94 -15.56 -1.76
N PHE A 289 -11.99 -15.14 -3.03
CA PHE A 289 -12.52 -13.85 -3.43
C PHE A 289 -14.03 -13.70 -3.21
N ILE A 290 -14.82 -14.76 -3.37
CA ILE A 290 -16.28 -14.72 -3.11
C ILE A 290 -16.63 -14.67 -1.61
N GLU A 291 -15.72 -15.04 -0.72
CA GLU A 291 -15.89 -14.94 0.73
C GLU A 291 -15.68 -13.51 1.25
N TRP A 292 -15.27 -12.59 0.39
CA TRP A 292 -14.76 -11.28 0.73
C TRP A 292 -15.64 -10.15 0.13
N ARG A 293 -15.59 -8.95 0.72
CA ARG A 293 -16.34 -7.78 0.25
C ARG A 293 -15.39 -6.83 -0.47
N PHE A 294 -15.80 -6.34 -1.63
CA PHE A 294 -15.03 -5.42 -2.43
C PHE A 294 -15.93 -4.49 -3.24
N SER A 295 -15.61 -3.20 -3.24
CA SER A 295 -16.29 -2.17 -4.04
C SER A 295 -15.45 -1.84 -5.27
N ALA A 296 -15.76 -2.46 -6.41
CA ALA A 296 -15.09 -2.17 -7.68
C ALA A 296 -15.23 -0.69 -8.09
N GLY A 297 -16.36 -0.07 -7.80
CA GLY A 297 -16.61 1.34 -8.08
C GLY A 297 -15.69 2.27 -7.31
N THR A 298 -15.56 2.07 -5.98
CA THR A 298 -14.67 2.86 -5.13
C THR A 298 -13.20 2.63 -5.50
N TYR A 299 -12.83 1.36 -5.77
CA TYR A 299 -11.49 1.03 -6.26
C TYR A 299 -11.16 1.78 -7.54
N ALA A 300 -12.01 1.70 -8.57
CA ALA A 300 -11.76 2.33 -9.86
C ALA A 300 -11.74 3.87 -9.77
N ALA A 301 -12.58 4.48 -8.92
CA ALA A 301 -12.59 5.92 -8.71
C ALA A 301 -11.23 6.44 -8.23
N ARG A 302 -10.58 5.73 -7.29
CA ARG A 302 -9.24 6.09 -6.76
C ARG A 302 -8.11 6.07 -7.79
N TYR A 303 -8.28 5.33 -8.90
CA TYR A 303 -7.28 5.24 -9.96
C TYR A 303 -7.59 6.13 -11.16
N ARG A 304 -8.82 6.64 -11.32
CA ARG A 304 -9.19 7.59 -12.38
C ARG A 304 -8.49 8.94 -12.21
N ASP A 305 -8.41 9.43 -10.98
CA ASP A 305 -7.75 10.71 -10.66
C ASP A 305 -6.23 10.66 -10.87
N ALA A 306 -5.64 9.46 -10.81
CA ALA A 306 -4.22 9.24 -11.08
C ALA A 306 -3.85 9.31 -12.57
N LEU A 307 -4.83 9.20 -13.49
CA LEU A 307 -4.62 9.23 -14.94
C LEU A 307 -4.63 10.65 -15.54
N VAL A 308 -5.11 11.64 -14.79
CA VAL A 308 -5.19 13.05 -15.29
C VAL A 308 -3.81 13.73 -15.32
N VAL A 309 -2.77 13.17 -14.72
CA VAL A 309 -1.41 13.73 -14.65
C VAL A 309 -0.41 13.06 -15.60
N GLY A 310 -0.83 12.12 -16.42
CA GLY A 310 -0.03 11.59 -17.52
C GLY A 310 -0.07 12.56 -18.69
N ARG A 311 0.79 13.59 -18.70
CA ARG A 311 1.01 14.42 -19.88
C ARG A 311 1.84 13.66 -20.90
N GLU A 312 1.41 13.78 -22.15
CA GLU A 312 2.08 13.51 -23.41
C GLU A 312 3.56 13.96 -23.42
#